data_560c2d4479428016a8174104aeaa6e01
#
_entry.id   560c2d4479428016a8174104aeaa6e01
#
_cell.length_a   1.000
_cell.length_b   1.000
_cell.length_c   1.000
_cell.angle_alpha   90.00
_cell.angle_beta   90.00
_cell.angle_gamma   90.00
#
_symmetry.space_group_name_H-M   'P 1'
#
loop_
_entity.id
_entity.type
_entity.pdbx_description
1 polymer ?
#
loop_
_entity_poly.entity_id
_entity_poly.type
_entity_poly.pdbx_seq_one_letter_code
_entity_poly.pdbx_strand_id
1 'polypeptide(L)'
;MESKADNIHPSQLRIAFDGDAVIFSDESEKIFQEEGLKAFHENEKLSENVELKAGPFKSFLASLQKIQSTFPEKNNPIRTALVTARSAPSHKRVIHTMREWGIRIDESFFLGGRDKGIFLREFAADIFFDDQQQHCNSASKYVPTGHVPSGIKNI
;
A
#
# COMPACT_ATOMS: atom_id res chain seq x y z
N MET A 1 -6.13 -23.11 11.66
CA MET A 1 -6.17 -21.77 11.11
C MET A 1 -6.65 -21.92 9.68
N GLU A 2 -7.92 -21.67 9.43
CA GLU A 2 -8.44 -21.74 8.07
C GLU A 2 -7.74 -20.67 7.23
N SER A 3 -7.13 -21.10 6.15
CA SER A 3 -6.55 -20.22 5.17
C SER A 3 -7.68 -19.34 4.62
N LYS A 4 -7.46 -18.07 4.64
CA LYS A 4 -8.46 -17.14 4.20
C LYS A 4 -8.73 -17.15 2.70
N ALA A 5 -7.76 -17.66 1.96
CA ALA A 5 -7.94 -18.03 0.57
C ALA A 5 -9.11 -19.01 0.38
N ASP A 6 -9.59 -19.60 1.46
CA ASP A 6 -10.69 -20.59 1.40
C ASP A 6 -12.02 -19.98 1.02
N ASN A 7 -11.98 -18.65 0.63
CA ASN A 7 -12.96 -18.49 -0.22
C ASN A 7 -14.07 -17.58 -0.29
N ILE A 8 -13.83 -16.33 0.03
CA ILE A 8 -14.78 -15.26 -0.30
C ILE A 8 -14.75 -14.95 -1.81
N HIS A 9 -13.58 -15.08 -2.45
CA HIS A 9 -13.38 -14.74 -3.87
C HIS A 9 -12.44 -15.73 -4.58
N PRO A 10 -12.86 -17.00 -4.78
CA PRO A 10 -11.98 -18.06 -5.27
C PRO A 10 -11.42 -17.82 -6.68
N SER A 11 -12.04 -16.95 -7.46
CA SER A 11 -11.62 -16.61 -8.83
C SER A 11 -10.93 -15.25 -8.95
N GLN A 12 -10.64 -14.56 -7.83
CA GLN A 12 -10.05 -13.24 -7.82
C GLN A 12 -8.79 -13.19 -6.97
N LEU A 13 -7.68 -12.79 -7.59
CA LEU A 13 -6.43 -12.53 -6.89
C LEU A 13 -6.50 -11.14 -6.22
N ARG A 14 -6.35 -11.11 -4.91
CA ARG A 14 -6.43 -9.90 -4.09
C ARG A 14 -5.07 -9.59 -3.48
N ILE A 15 -4.45 -8.52 -3.95
CA ILE A 15 -3.08 -8.13 -3.54
C ILE A 15 -3.14 -6.78 -2.84
N ALA A 16 -2.55 -6.70 -1.65
CA ALA A 16 -2.42 -5.48 -0.89
C ALA A 16 -0.96 -5.04 -0.77
N PHE A 17 -0.74 -3.73 -0.71
CA PHE A 17 0.57 -3.11 -0.63
C PHE A 17 0.59 -2.02 0.44
N ASP A 18 1.70 -1.92 1.17
CA ASP A 18 2.02 -0.68 1.85
C ASP A 18 2.38 0.42 0.84
N GLY A 19 2.39 1.66 1.29
CA GLY A 19 2.70 2.83 0.47
C GLY A 19 4.19 3.18 0.46
N ASP A 20 4.66 3.81 1.53
CA ASP A 20 6.03 4.30 1.65
C ASP A 20 7.03 3.15 1.66
N ALA A 21 8.13 3.31 0.93
CA ALA A 21 9.18 2.31 0.72
C ALA A 21 8.74 1.04 -0.03
N VAL A 22 7.48 0.94 -0.46
CA VAL A 22 6.95 -0.16 -1.28
C VAL A 22 6.49 0.36 -2.65
N ILE A 23 5.34 1.01 -2.75
CA ILE A 23 4.87 1.64 -3.99
C ILE A 23 5.61 2.96 -4.25
N PHE A 24 5.79 3.76 -3.20
CA PHE A 24 6.52 5.02 -3.22
C PHE A 24 7.91 4.83 -2.62
N SER A 25 8.80 5.84 -2.83
CA SER A 25 10.07 5.90 -2.11
C SER A 25 9.87 6.16 -0.62
N ASP A 26 10.93 6.06 0.14
CA ASP A 26 10.95 6.32 1.59
C ASP A 26 11.18 7.79 1.95
N GLU A 27 11.08 8.71 0.99
CA GLU A 27 11.39 10.13 1.18
C GLU A 27 10.59 10.80 2.30
N SER A 28 9.31 10.50 2.40
CA SER A 28 8.46 11.05 3.46
C SER A 28 8.70 10.37 4.81
N GLU A 29 9.02 9.10 4.80
CA GLU A 29 9.35 8.36 6.02
C GLU A 29 10.66 8.83 6.65
N LYS A 30 11.65 9.22 5.83
CA LYS A 30 12.88 9.86 6.31
C LYS A 30 12.59 11.13 7.10
N ILE A 31 11.72 11.99 6.57
CA ILE A 31 11.31 13.22 7.28
C ILE A 31 10.62 12.89 8.60
N PHE A 32 9.72 11.90 8.59
CA PHE A 32 9.05 11.44 9.82
C PHE A 32 10.04 10.97 10.89
N GLN A 33 11.05 10.21 10.50
CA GLN A 33 12.05 9.70 11.44
C GLN A 33 13.03 10.75 11.95
N GLU A 34 13.45 11.64 11.07
CA GLU A 34 14.45 12.67 11.41
C GLU A 34 13.84 13.87 12.14
N GLU A 35 12.64 14.28 11.76
CA GLU A 35 12.02 15.54 12.20
C GLU A 35 10.66 15.35 12.90
N GLY A 36 10.11 14.15 12.91
CA GLY A 36 8.87 13.78 13.58
C GLY A 36 7.59 14.04 12.79
N LEU A 37 6.46 13.71 13.41
CA LEU A 37 5.14 13.70 12.78
C LEU A 37 4.69 15.07 12.28
N LYS A 38 4.99 16.13 13.02
CA LYS A 38 4.61 17.50 12.65
C LYS A 38 5.30 17.92 11.35
N ALA A 39 6.62 17.74 11.26
CA ALA A 39 7.38 18.06 10.05
C ALA A 39 6.93 17.21 8.85
N PHE A 40 6.63 15.93 9.08
CA PHE A 40 6.04 15.06 8.06
C PHE A 40 4.72 15.65 7.53
N HIS A 41 3.79 16.02 8.40
CA HIS A 41 2.50 16.59 7.97
C HIS A 41 2.66 17.93 7.24
N GLU A 42 3.54 18.80 7.72
CA GLU A 42 3.84 20.08 7.06
C GLU A 42 4.43 19.86 5.67
N ASN A 43 5.40 18.95 5.53
CA ASN A 43 5.99 18.60 4.24
C ASN A 43 4.97 18.02 3.27
N GLU A 44 4.14 17.10 3.71
CA GLU A 44 3.12 16.47 2.87
C GLU A 44 2.04 17.47 2.44
N LYS A 45 1.70 18.43 3.28
CA LYS A 45 0.78 19.51 2.94
C LYS A 45 1.38 20.47 1.90
N LEU A 46 2.64 20.89 2.09
CA LEU A 46 3.33 21.76 1.14
C LEU A 46 3.57 21.08 -0.20
N SER A 47 3.75 19.78 -0.19
CA SER A 47 4.04 18.95 -1.37
C SER A 47 2.82 18.20 -1.92
N GLU A 48 1.61 18.55 -1.51
CA GLU A 48 0.40 17.78 -1.87
C GLU A 48 0.16 17.64 -3.37
N ASN A 49 0.69 18.58 -4.16
CA ASN A 49 0.63 18.58 -5.62
C ASN A 49 1.96 18.20 -6.29
N VAL A 50 2.90 17.66 -5.52
CA VAL A 50 4.19 17.17 -6.02
C VAL A 50 4.21 15.65 -5.89
N GLU A 51 4.43 14.96 -7.00
CA GLU A 51 4.48 13.49 -7.00
C GLU A 51 5.52 12.94 -6.01
N LEU A 52 5.16 11.87 -5.34
CA LEU A 52 6.11 11.01 -4.64
C LEU A 52 7.00 10.28 -5.66
N LYS A 53 8.26 10.05 -5.33
CA LYS A 53 9.14 9.23 -6.16
C LYS A 53 8.71 7.77 -6.12
N ALA A 54 9.03 7.03 -7.17
CA ALA A 54 8.72 5.61 -7.27
C ALA A 54 9.45 4.77 -6.21
N GLY A 55 8.75 3.84 -5.61
CA GLY A 55 9.32 2.77 -4.81
C GLY A 55 9.55 1.49 -5.63
N PRO A 56 10.06 0.43 -4.99
CA PRO A 56 10.44 -0.81 -5.69
C PRO A 56 9.27 -1.54 -6.35
N PHE A 57 8.03 -1.37 -5.86
CA PHE A 57 6.85 -2.08 -6.35
C PHE A 57 5.99 -1.28 -7.33
N LYS A 58 6.38 -0.03 -7.69
CA LYS A 58 5.62 0.76 -8.68
C LYS A 58 5.42 0.00 -9.99
N SER A 59 6.51 -0.55 -10.55
CA SER A 59 6.44 -1.27 -11.83
C SER A 59 5.59 -2.53 -11.75
N PHE A 60 5.64 -3.24 -10.64
CA PHE A 60 4.81 -4.40 -10.40
C PHE A 60 3.31 -4.03 -10.38
N LEU A 61 2.96 -3.00 -9.64
CA LEU A 61 1.58 -2.49 -9.58
C LEU A 61 1.09 -2.01 -10.95
N ALA A 62 1.94 -1.30 -11.69
CA ALA A 62 1.61 -0.86 -13.06
C ALA A 62 1.36 -2.05 -14.01
N SER A 63 2.13 -3.12 -13.85
CA SER A 63 1.93 -4.36 -14.63
C SER A 63 0.63 -5.07 -14.28
N LEU A 64 0.28 -5.12 -12.99
CA LEU A 64 -1.01 -5.66 -12.56
C LEU A 64 -2.17 -4.86 -13.15
N GLN A 65 -2.06 -3.55 -13.17
CA GLN A 65 -3.08 -2.69 -13.76
C GLN A 65 -3.22 -2.91 -15.27
N LYS A 66 -2.11 -3.12 -15.97
CA LYS A 66 -2.16 -3.49 -17.39
C LYS A 66 -3.01 -4.75 -17.61
N ILE A 67 -2.82 -5.77 -16.78
CA ILE A 67 -3.61 -6.99 -16.83
C ILE A 67 -5.07 -6.69 -16.49
N GLN A 68 -5.33 -5.95 -15.40
CA GLN A 68 -6.68 -5.55 -15.01
C GLN A 68 -7.43 -4.84 -16.15
N SER A 69 -6.74 -3.98 -16.91
CA SER A 69 -7.36 -3.19 -17.98
C SER A 69 -7.87 -4.02 -19.16
N THR A 70 -7.43 -5.29 -19.27
CA THR A 70 -7.91 -6.22 -20.32
C THR A 70 -9.20 -6.93 -19.96
N PHE A 71 -9.69 -6.75 -18.73
CA PHE A 71 -10.92 -7.38 -18.23
C PHE A 71 -11.96 -6.33 -17.85
N PRO A 72 -13.27 -6.67 -17.90
CA PRO A 72 -14.32 -5.81 -17.39
C PRO A 72 -14.15 -5.54 -15.89
N GLU A 73 -14.48 -4.34 -15.44
CA GLU A 73 -14.37 -3.95 -14.03
C GLU A 73 -15.18 -4.89 -13.11
N LYS A 74 -16.36 -5.26 -13.53
CA LYS A 74 -17.29 -6.10 -12.75
C LYS A 74 -16.79 -7.51 -12.43
N ASN A 75 -16.00 -8.11 -13.35
CA ASN A 75 -15.49 -9.47 -13.23
C ASN A 75 -13.97 -9.49 -13.38
N ASN A 76 -13.29 -8.53 -12.80
CA ASN A 76 -11.84 -8.44 -12.89
C ASN A 76 -11.19 -9.55 -12.05
N PRO A 77 -10.22 -10.30 -12.62
CA PRO A 77 -9.54 -11.36 -11.90
C PRO A 77 -8.53 -10.86 -10.86
N ILE A 78 -8.24 -9.56 -10.84
CA ILE A 78 -7.28 -8.94 -9.91
C ILE A 78 -7.97 -7.77 -9.20
N ARG A 79 -7.79 -7.71 -7.88
CA ARG A 79 -8.17 -6.56 -7.07
C ARG A 79 -7.00 -6.11 -6.22
N THR A 80 -6.74 -4.81 -6.19
CA THR A 80 -5.60 -4.22 -5.50
C THR A 80 -6.04 -3.32 -4.37
N ALA A 81 -5.25 -3.29 -3.30
CA ALA A 81 -5.45 -2.37 -2.17
C ALA A 81 -4.14 -1.72 -1.73
N LEU A 82 -4.23 -0.44 -1.40
CA LEU A 82 -3.20 0.27 -0.64
C LEU A 82 -3.60 0.26 0.84
N VAL A 83 -2.70 -0.20 1.70
CA VAL A 83 -2.93 -0.25 3.16
C VAL A 83 -1.76 0.46 3.84
N THR A 84 -1.95 1.72 4.19
CA THR A 84 -0.87 2.60 4.66
C THR A 84 -1.15 3.19 6.04
N ALA A 85 -0.08 3.47 6.80
CA ALA A 85 -0.15 4.19 8.06
C ALA A 85 -0.43 5.69 7.89
N ARG A 86 -0.35 6.22 6.66
CA ARG A 86 -0.72 7.61 6.39
C ARG A 86 -2.18 7.89 6.74
N SER A 87 -2.46 9.13 7.09
CA SER A 87 -3.82 9.65 7.33
C SER A 87 -3.97 11.04 6.72
N ALA A 88 -5.12 11.67 6.90
CA ALA A 88 -5.27 13.08 6.54
C ALA A 88 -4.29 13.96 7.35
N PRO A 89 -3.64 14.96 6.78
CA PRO A 89 -3.75 15.43 5.38
C PRO A 89 -2.80 14.73 4.38
N SER A 90 -1.91 13.84 4.83
CA SER A 90 -0.86 13.24 4.00
C SER A 90 -1.37 12.29 2.90
N HIS A 91 -2.64 11.87 2.97
CA HIS A 91 -3.29 11.03 1.96
C HIS A 91 -3.43 11.73 0.59
N LYS A 92 -3.54 13.06 0.56
CA LYS A 92 -3.74 13.82 -0.69
C LYS A 92 -2.59 13.65 -1.68
N ARG A 93 -1.36 13.69 -1.19
CA ARG A 93 -0.16 13.51 -2.01
C ARG A 93 -0.12 12.12 -2.65
N VAL A 94 -0.53 11.10 -1.92
CA VAL A 94 -0.66 9.73 -2.43
C VAL A 94 -1.66 9.66 -3.58
N ILE A 95 -2.85 10.23 -3.38
CA ILE A 95 -3.91 10.23 -4.40
C ILE A 95 -3.45 11.00 -5.64
N HIS A 96 -2.82 12.16 -5.47
CA HIS A 96 -2.26 12.94 -6.56
C HIS A 96 -1.21 12.14 -7.34
N THR A 97 -0.25 11.54 -6.66
CA THR A 97 0.80 10.74 -7.27
C THR A 97 0.24 9.58 -8.10
N MET A 98 -0.71 8.83 -7.56
CA MET A 98 -1.33 7.71 -8.28
C MET A 98 -2.06 8.15 -9.55
N ARG A 99 -2.74 9.31 -9.49
CA ARG A 99 -3.40 9.91 -10.66
C ARG A 99 -2.41 10.32 -11.74
N GLU A 100 -1.33 11.01 -11.36
CA GLU A 100 -0.29 11.44 -12.31
C GLU A 100 0.42 10.24 -12.97
N TRP A 101 0.60 9.14 -12.23
CA TRP A 101 1.13 7.91 -12.80
C TRP A 101 0.14 7.14 -13.67
N GLY A 102 -1.13 7.54 -13.67
CA GLY A 102 -2.19 6.79 -14.36
C GLY A 102 -2.38 5.38 -13.78
N ILE A 103 -2.04 5.16 -12.53
CA ILE A 103 -2.19 3.88 -11.83
C ILE A 103 -3.41 3.94 -10.93
N ARG A 104 -4.36 3.03 -11.18
CA ARG A 104 -5.54 2.84 -10.34
C ARG A 104 -5.25 1.80 -9.27
N ILE A 105 -5.69 2.08 -8.06
CA ILE A 105 -5.85 1.12 -6.98
C ILE A 105 -7.34 0.99 -6.68
N ASP A 106 -7.82 -0.24 -6.48
CA ASP A 106 -9.25 -0.49 -6.29
C ASP A 106 -9.74 -0.01 -4.93
N GLU A 107 -8.93 -0.19 -3.88
CA GLU A 107 -9.23 0.25 -2.52
C GLU A 107 -8.01 0.90 -1.86
N SER A 108 -8.24 1.91 -1.02
CA SER A 108 -7.18 2.57 -0.25
C SER A 108 -7.60 2.75 1.20
N PHE A 109 -6.78 2.24 2.11
CA PHE A 109 -6.98 2.32 3.55
C PHE A 109 -5.91 3.20 4.17
N PHE A 110 -6.29 4.38 4.61
CA PHE A 110 -5.43 5.34 5.32
C PHE A 110 -5.66 5.20 6.81
N LEU A 111 -4.81 4.45 7.48
CA LEU A 111 -5.10 3.91 8.82
C LEU A 111 -4.62 4.77 9.98
N GLY A 112 -3.73 5.74 9.74
CA GLY A 112 -3.22 6.62 10.78
C GLY A 112 -2.47 5.88 11.90
N GLY A 113 -1.75 4.82 11.56
CA GLY A 113 -0.99 4.01 12.52
C GLY A 113 -1.77 2.88 13.19
N ARG A 114 -3.03 2.66 12.84
CA ARG A 114 -3.80 1.48 13.30
C ARG A 114 -3.20 0.20 12.74
N ASP A 115 -3.40 -0.91 13.44
CA ASP A 115 -2.97 -2.23 12.99
C ASP A 115 -3.62 -2.58 11.64
N LYS A 116 -2.79 -3.01 10.69
CA LYS A 116 -3.22 -3.32 9.33
C LYS A 116 -3.95 -4.66 9.22
N GLY A 117 -3.70 -5.58 10.14
CA GLY A 117 -4.14 -6.97 10.05
C GLY A 117 -5.65 -7.15 9.86
N ILE A 118 -6.46 -6.44 10.62
CA ILE A 118 -7.94 -6.51 10.53
C ILE A 118 -8.42 -6.04 9.15
N PHE A 119 -7.84 -4.95 8.64
CA PHE A 119 -8.22 -4.40 7.33
C PHE A 119 -7.81 -5.34 6.20
N LEU A 120 -6.63 -5.95 6.29
CA LEU A 120 -6.15 -6.96 5.33
C LEU A 120 -7.06 -8.19 5.32
N ARG A 121 -7.50 -8.63 6.50
CA ARG A 121 -8.46 -9.73 6.62
C ARG A 121 -9.79 -9.38 5.95
N GLU A 122 -10.34 -8.20 6.21
CA GLU A 122 -11.63 -7.77 5.63
C GLU A 122 -11.53 -7.56 4.11
N PHE A 123 -10.40 -7.02 3.62
CA PHE A 123 -10.12 -6.96 2.20
C PHE A 123 -9.97 -8.36 1.57
N ALA A 124 -9.70 -9.37 2.35
CA ALA A 124 -9.40 -10.73 1.92
C ALA A 124 -8.14 -10.83 1.05
N ALA A 125 -7.04 -10.19 1.49
CA ALA A 125 -5.78 -10.26 0.76
C ALA A 125 -5.26 -11.70 0.65
N ASP A 126 -4.90 -12.09 -0.57
CA ASP A 126 -4.16 -13.34 -0.82
C ASP A 126 -2.69 -13.16 -0.48
N ILE A 127 -2.17 -11.94 -0.64
CA ILE A 127 -0.84 -11.55 -0.20
C ILE A 127 -0.78 -10.05 0.11
N PHE A 128 0.02 -9.67 1.10
CA PHE A 128 0.33 -8.30 1.47
C PHE A 128 1.84 -8.07 1.46
N PHE A 129 2.29 -6.91 0.98
CA PHE A 129 3.69 -6.50 0.95
C PHE A 129 3.93 -5.25 1.78
N ASP A 130 4.90 -5.30 2.69
CA ASP A 130 5.28 -4.19 3.57
C ASP A 130 6.81 -4.20 3.79
N ASP A 131 7.43 -3.03 3.92
CA ASP A 131 8.86 -2.90 4.16
C ASP A 131 9.24 -3.03 5.64
N GLN A 132 8.28 -2.88 6.55
CA GLN A 132 8.53 -2.91 7.98
C GLN A 132 8.25 -4.29 8.57
N GLN A 133 9.30 -4.93 9.11
CA GLN A 133 9.19 -6.28 9.70
C GLN A 133 8.13 -6.36 10.79
N GLN A 134 7.96 -5.30 11.58
CA GLN A 134 6.92 -5.24 12.60
C GLN A 134 5.51 -5.34 12.02
N HIS A 135 5.25 -4.62 10.92
CA HIS A 135 3.97 -4.71 10.21
C HIS A 135 3.78 -6.09 9.58
N CYS A 136 4.84 -6.65 8.99
CA CYS A 136 4.81 -8.00 8.44
C CYS A 136 4.46 -9.04 9.49
N ASN A 137 5.07 -8.97 10.66
CA ASN A 137 4.81 -9.89 11.78
C ASN A 137 3.36 -9.80 12.28
N SER A 138 2.80 -8.61 12.33
CA SER A 138 1.40 -8.42 12.69
C SER A 138 0.46 -8.93 11.60
N ALA A 139 0.69 -8.52 10.35
CA ALA A 139 -0.16 -8.88 9.21
C ALA A 139 -0.17 -10.39 8.93
N SER A 140 0.96 -11.07 9.11
CA SER A 140 1.11 -12.51 8.86
C SER A 140 0.20 -13.40 9.74
N LYS A 141 -0.33 -12.86 10.82
CA LYS A 141 -1.33 -13.55 11.65
C LYS A 141 -2.70 -13.65 10.97
N TYR A 142 -2.93 -12.84 9.95
CA TYR A 142 -4.21 -12.71 9.27
C TYR A 142 -4.15 -13.12 7.80
N VAL A 143 -3.09 -12.74 7.08
CA VAL A 143 -2.92 -12.98 5.65
C VAL A 143 -1.48 -13.35 5.33
N PRO A 144 -1.21 -14.08 4.23
CA PRO A 144 0.14 -14.26 3.71
C PRO A 144 0.81 -12.90 3.48
N THR A 145 2.06 -12.77 3.92
CA THR A 145 2.76 -11.48 3.93
C THR A 145 4.18 -11.63 3.43
N GLY A 146 4.58 -10.74 2.51
CA GLY A 146 5.93 -10.63 1.98
C GLY A 146 6.64 -9.39 2.53
N HIS A 147 7.83 -9.58 3.11
CA HIS A 147 8.69 -8.47 3.53
C HIS A 147 9.44 -7.91 2.32
N VAL A 148 9.36 -6.61 2.12
CA VAL A 148 10.10 -5.86 1.09
C VAL A 148 11.32 -5.20 1.74
N PRO A 149 12.55 -5.69 1.50
CA PRO A 149 13.74 -5.15 2.16
C PRO A 149 14.18 -3.82 1.50
N SER A 150 13.39 -2.80 1.65
CA SER A 150 13.55 -1.47 1.05
C SER A 150 13.37 -0.37 2.08
N GLY A 151 13.95 0.80 1.81
CA GLY A 151 13.77 2.00 2.60
C GLY A 151 14.58 2.04 3.89
N ILE A 152 14.45 3.16 4.58
CA ILE A 152 15.26 3.51 5.76
C ILE A 152 15.12 2.53 6.93
N LYS A 153 14.01 1.80 7.01
CA LYS A 153 13.78 0.79 8.06
C LYS A 153 14.58 -0.50 7.84
N ASN A 154 15.22 -0.64 6.68
CA ASN A 154 15.96 -1.84 6.28
C ASN A 154 17.45 -1.59 6.04
N ILE A 155 17.95 -0.48 6.53
CA ILE A 155 19.37 -0.12 6.47
C ILE A 155 20.12 -0.67 7.68
#